data_d89d964d6f10d26857d348857c3de222
#
_entry.id   d89d964d6f10d26857d348857c3de222
#
_cell.length_a   1.000
_cell.length_b   1.000
_cell.length_c   1.000
_cell.angle_alpha   90.00
_cell.angle_beta   90.00
_cell.angle_gamma   90.00
#
_symmetry.space_group_name_H-M   'P 1'
#
loop_
_entity.id
_entity.type
_entity.pdbx_description
1 polymer ?
#
loop_
_entity_poly.entity_id
_entity_poly.type
_entity_poly.pdbx_seq_one_letter_code
_entity_poly.pdbx_strand_id
1 'polypeptide(L)'
;LVLWDLAHSAGVIPLELDTWNVDMAVGCGYKYLNGGPGAPAFLYVARRHQAAARQSLQGWMGHAKPFAFSPDYEPAGDIQRFLTGTPGILGMAALDAALDAFEGVSIKGLRDKSVALTAAFIEALDGLDLPGVRLLTPREPELRGSQVSVAHDLGYEIAQALIAEGVIVDFRAPDTVRFGFSPLYNRFSDIATALGALSRIIHEERYLAPEFGQQKSVT
;
A
#
# COMPACT_ATOMS: atom_id res chain seq x y z
N LEU A 1 -12.84 -16.33 -13.26
CA LEU A 1 -12.84 -15.01 -12.63
C LEU A 1 -11.59 -14.82 -11.81
N VAL A 2 -10.97 -13.64 -11.92
CA VAL A 2 -9.80 -13.25 -11.14
C VAL A 2 -10.14 -11.98 -10.37
N LEU A 3 -9.80 -11.96 -9.08
CA LEU A 3 -9.87 -10.78 -8.24
C LEU A 3 -8.44 -10.31 -7.93
N TRP A 4 -8.09 -9.11 -8.36
CA TRP A 4 -6.78 -8.50 -8.09
C TRP A 4 -6.80 -7.65 -6.82
N ASP A 5 -5.79 -7.80 -5.99
CA ASP A 5 -5.50 -6.85 -4.89
C ASP A 5 -4.57 -5.75 -5.41
N LEU A 6 -5.10 -4.53 -5.49
CA LEU A 6 -4.38 -3.35 -5.97
C LEU A 6 -3.93 -2.43 -4.81
N ALA A 7 -3.99 -2.89 -3.57
CA ALA A 7 -3.71 -2.06 -2.41
C ALA A 7 -2.28 -1.44 -2.43
N HIS A 8 -1.31 -2.09 -3.07
CA HIS A 8 0.05 -1.57 -3.24
C HIS A 8 0.35 -1.13 -4.68
N SER A 9 -0.64 -1.09 -5.56
CA SER A 9 -0.49 -0.70 -6.97
C SER A 9 -1.20 0.62 -7.28
N ALA A 10 -2.43 0.80 -6.77
CA ALA A 10 -3.20 2.01 -7.01
C ALA A 10 -2.47 3.25 -6.47
N GLY A 11 -2.32 4.26 -7.32
CA GLY A 11 -1.62 5.51 -7.02
C GLY A 11 -0.12 5.49 -7.34
N VAL A 12 0.49 4.34 -7.72
CA VAL A 12 1.94 4.26 -7.99
C VAL A 12 2.29 3.44 -9.22
N ILE A 13 1.40 2.57 -9.69
CA ILE A 13 1.57 1.76 -10.90
C ILE A 13 0.48 2.14 -11.89
N PRO A 14 0.79 2.40 -13.18
CA PRO A 14 -0.23 2.56 -14.20
C PRO A 14 -1.10 1.30 -14.29
N LEU A 15 -2.43 1.49 -14.24
CA LEU A 15 -3.41 0.41 -14.24
C LEU A 15 -4.43 0.66 -15.35
N GLU A 16 -4.52 -0.27 -16.29
CA GLU A 16 -5.42 -0.23 -17.47
C GLU A 16 -6.44 -1.37 -17.38
N LEU A 17 -7.26 -1.37 -16.32
CA LEU A 17 -8.11 -2.50 -15.95
C LEU A 17 -9.08 -2.92 -17.07
N ASP A 18 -9.67 -1.96 -17.77
CA ASP A 18 -10.58 -2.24 -18.89
C ASP A 18 -9.82 -2.80 -20.10
N THR A 19 -8.67 -2.21 -20.44
CA THR A 19 -7.81 -2.65 -21.56
C THR A 19 -7.27 -4.06 -21.34
N TRP A 20 -6.92 -4.38 -20.09
CA TRP A 20 -6.44 -5.71 -19.69
C TRP A 20 -7.57 -6.72 -19.47
N ASN A 21 -8.81 -6.32 -19.68
CA ASN A 21 -9.98 -7.16 -19.49
C ASN A 21 -10.06 -7.80 -18.08
N VAL A 22 -9.67 -7.04 -17.06
CA VAL A 22 -9.71 -7.48 -15.66
C VAL A 22 -11.16 -7.75 -15.24
N ASP A 23 -11.40 -8.83 -14.49
CA ASP A 23 -12.74 -9.16 -13.99
C ASP A 23 -13.12 -8.28 -12.80
N MET A 24 -12.31 -8.32 -11.77
CA MET A 24 -12.53 -7.60 -10.51
C MET A 24 -11.22 -7.17 -9.89
N ALA A 25 -11.26 -6.07 -9.14
CA ALA A 25 -10.14 -5.63 -8.34
C ALA A 25 -10.63 -4.94 -7.06
N VAL A 26 -9.80 -5.00 -6.02
CA VAL A 26 -10.00 -4.29 -4.76
C VAL A 26 -8.75 -3.51 -4.41
N GLY A 27 -8.89 -2.47 -3.62
CA GLY A 27 -7.77 -1.71 -3.12
C GLY A 27 -8.18 -0.83 -1.94
N CYS A 28 -7.24 -0.07 -1.42
CA CYS A 28 -7.46 0.80 -0.28
C CYS A 28 -7.03 2.24 -0.56
N GLY A 29 -7.73 3.19 0.05
CA GLY A 29 -7.43 4.62 -0.09
C GLY A 29 -6.31 5.11 0.82
N TYR A 30 -5.90 4.34 1.83
CA TYR A 30 -5.00 4.84 2.88
C TYR A 30 -3.49 4.71 2.57
N LYS A 31 -3.11 3.89 1.58
CA LYS A 31 -1.70 3.68 1.21
C LYS A 31 -1.21 4.73 0.21
N TYR A 32 -0.89 4.35 -1.02
CA TYR A 32 -0.33 5.26 -2.04
C TYR A 32 -1.31 6.32 -2.55
N LEU A 33 -2.62 6.18 -2.27
CA LEU A 33 -3.60 7.24 -2.50
C LEU A 33 -3.63 8.28 -1.37
N ASN A 34 -2.83 8.08 -0.31
CA ASN A 34 -2.56 9.02 0.78
C ASN A 34 -3.77 9.45 1.65
N GLY A 35 -4.91 8.78 1.55
CA GLY A 35 -6.10 9.12 2.35
C GLY A 35 -5.94 8.89 3.85
N GLY A 36 -4.86 8.22 4.28
CA GLY A 36 -4.55 7.95 5.68
C GLY A 36 -5.48 6.94 6.35
N PRO A 37 -5.27 6.68 7.64
CA PRO A 37 -6.10 5.75 8.41
C PRO A 37 -7.58 6.16 8.39
N GLY A 38 -8.46 5.19 8.09
CA GLY A 38 -9.89 5.43 7.94
C GLY A 38 -10.35 5.79 6.51
N ALA A 39 -9.43 5.96 5.56
CA ALA A 39 -9.80 6.14 4.16
C ALA A 39 -10.55 4.90 3.62
N PRO A 40 -11.55 5.10 2.76
CA PRO A 40 -12.35 4.00 2.21
C PRO A 40 -11.50 3.08 1.33
N ALA A 41 -11.90 1.82 1.28
CA ALA A 41 -11.49 0.89 0.24
C ALA A 41 -12.30 1.15 -1.04
N PHE A 42 -11.80 0.66 -2.16
CA PHE A 42 -12.52 0.68 -3.43
C PHE A 42 -12.67 -0.73 -4.02
N LEU A 43 -13.69 -0.86 -4.85
CA LEU A 43 -13.98 -2.07 -5.62
C LEU A 43 -14.14 -1.69 -7.09
N TYR A 44 -13.48 -2.43 -7.96
CA TYR A 44 -13.74 -2.47 -9.40
C TYR A 44 -14.38 -3.80 -9.76
N VAL A 45 -15.47 -3.74 -10.54
CA VAL A 45 -16.10 -4.90 -11.17
C VAL A 45 -16.34 -4.55 -12.62
N ALA A 46 -15.78 -5.32 -13.53
CA ALA A 46 -15.98 -5.11 -14.96
C ALA A 46 -17.48 -5.09 -15.32
N ARG A 47 -17.88 -4.16 -16.19
CA ARG A 47 -19.32 -3.96 -16.55
C ARG A 47 -20.01 -5.24 -16.97
N ARG A 48 -19.28 -6.14 -17.69
CA ARG A 48 -19.81 -7.44 -18.13
C ARG A 48 -20.27 -8.36 -16.98
N HIS A 49 -19.79 -8.12 -15.75
CA HIS A 49 -20.14 -8.92 -14.58
C HIS A 49 -21.16 -8.25 -13.65
N GLN A 50 -21.34 -6.92 -13.75
CA GLN A 50 -22.15 -6.17 -12.78
C GLN A 50 -23.60 -6.65 -12.73
N ALA A 51 -24.27 -6.84 -13.85
CA ALA A 51 -25.68 -7.23 -13.88
C ALA A 51 -25.95 -8.63 -13.28
N ALA A 52 -24.99 -9.57 -13.44
CA ALA A 52 -25.12 -10.94 -12.94
C ALA A 52 -24.57 -11.12 -11.51
N ALA A 53 -23.81 -10.15 -11.01
CA ALA A 53 -23.20 -10.23 -9.68
C ALA A 53 -24.27 -10.22 -8.58
N ARG A 54 -24.05 -11.08 -7.56
CA ARG A 54 -24.91 -11.13 -6.38
C ARG A 54 -24.10 -10.72 -5.17
N GLN A 55 -24.53 -9.62 -4.53
CA GLN A 55 -23.93 -9.14 -3.29
C GLN A 55 -24.54 -9.87 -2.10
N SER A 56 -23.72 -10.52 -1.29
CA SER A 56 -24.17 -11.24 -0.11
C SER A 56 -24.62 -10.30 1.01
N LEU A 57 -23.99 -9.13 1.13
CA LEU A 57 -24.35 -8.10 2.10
C LEU A 57 -25.16 -7.00 1.39
N GLN A 58 -26.44 -7.22 1.27
CA GLN A 58 -27.36 -6.26 0.67
C GLN A 58 -27.64 -5.11 1.64
N GLY A 59 -27.76 -3.90 1.12
CA GLY A 59 -28.10 -2.72 1.91
C GLY A 59 -28.82 -1.68 1.07
N TRP A 60 -29.44 -0.71 1.74
CA TRP A 60 -30.32 0.26 1.12
C TRP A 60 -29.63 1.13 0.06
N MET A 61 -28.33 1.44 0.22
CA MET A 61 -27.56 2.20 -0.78
C MET A 61 -27.28 1.41 -2.07
N GLY A 62 -27.32 0.07 -2.01
CA GLY A 62 -27.19 -0.80 -3.17
C GLY A 62 -28.49 -1.09 -3.90
N HIS A 63 -29.62 -0.55 -3.42
CA HIS A 63 -30.93 -0.71 -4.03
C HIS A 63 -31.09 0.15 -5.28
N ALA A 64 -31.81 -0.33 -6.30
CA ALA A 64 -32.10 0.42 -7.53
C ALA A 64 -32.80 1.76 -7.27
N LYS A 65 -33.58 1.84 -6.20
CA LYS A 65 -34.32 3.03 -5.77
C LYS A 65 -34.19 3.20 -4.25
N PRO A 66 -33.04 3.69 -3.74
CA PRO A 66 -32.73 3.72 -2.29
C PRO A 66 -33.80 4.39 -1.43
N PHE A 67 -34.46 5.42 -1.94
CA PHE A 67 -35.46 6.22 -1.20
C PHE A 67 -36.91 5.79 -1.46
N ALA A 68 -37.16 4.67 -2.17
CA ALA A 68 -38.49 4.14 -2.34
C ALA A 68 -39.02 3.45 -1.08
N PHE A 69 -38.12 3.12 -0.12
CA PHE A 69 -38.43 2.41 1.13
C PHE A 69 -39.26 1.13 0.90
N SER A 70 -38.97 0.44 -0.22
CA SER A 70 -39.62 -0.84 -0.54
C SER A 70 -39.15 -1.92 0.41
N PRO A 71 -40.06 -2.82 0.87
CA PRO A 71 -39.67 -4.01 1.64
C PRO A 71 -38.93 -5.04 0.78
N ASP A 72 -39.13 -4.99 -0.54
CA ASP A 72 -38.48 -5.89 -1.48
C ASP A 72 -37.19 -5.28 -1.99
N TYR A 73 -36.07 -6.03 -1.88
CA TYR A 73 -34.77 -5.58 -2.36
C TYR A 73 -34.62 -5.82 -3.86
N GLU A 74 -34.43 -4.73 -4.58
CA GLU A 74 -34.07 -4.72 -6.00
C GLU A 74 -32.65 -4.14 -6.15
N PRO A 75 -31.63 -4.93 -6.56
CA PRO A 75 -30.27 -4.40 -6.67
C PRO A 75 -30.16 -3.39 -7.82
N ALA A 76 -29.32 -2.36 -7.65
CA ALA A 76 -28.94 -1.46 -8.71
C ALA A 76 -28.35 -2.22 -9.91
N GLY A 77 -28.53 -1.69 -11.11
CA GLY A 77 -28.08 -2.34 -12.36
C GLY A 77 -26.57 -2.28 -12.61
N ASP A 78 -25.87 -1.46 -11.85
CA ASP A 78 -24.46 -1.11 -12.02
C ASP A 78 -23.62 -1.40 -10.76
N ILE A 79 -22.44 -0.77 -10.67
CA ILE A 79 -21.51 -0.92 -9.55
C ILE A 79 -22.12 -0.48 -8.20
N GLN A 80 -23.16 0.37 -8.18
CA GLN A 80 -23.80 0.81 -6.95
C GLN A 80 -24.42 -0.36 -6.16
N ARG A 81 -24.77 -1.47 -6.81
CA ARG A 81 -25.27 -2.68 -6.13
C ARG A 81 -24.35 -3.22 -5.04
N PHE A 82 -23.06 -2.88 -5.09
CA PHE A 82 -22.06 -3.30 -4.09
C PHE A 82 -22.00 -2.36 -2.88
N LEU A 83 -22.73 -1.25 -2.91
CA LEU A 83 -22.89 -0.41 -1.72
C LEU A 83 -23.85 -1.10 -0.74
N THR A 84 -23.60 -0.88 0.55
CA THR A 84 -24.45 -1.40 1.63
C THR A 84 -25.19 -0.27 2.35
N GLY A 85 -24.55 0.37 3.31
CA GLY A 85 -25.08 1.53 4.04
C GLY A 85 -24.47 2.85 3.57
N THR A 86 -24.75 3.89 4.32
CA THR A 86 -24.16 5.21 4.10
C THR A 86 -22.65 5.15 4.22
N PRO A 87 -21.88 5.67 3.25
CA PRO A 87 -20.42 5.66 3.31
C PRO A 87 -19.91 6.58 4.42
N GLY A 88 -18.70 6.28 4.92
CA GLY A 88 -18.01 7.10 5.94
C GLY A 88 -17.54 8.43 5.36
N ILE A 89 -18.33 9.49 5.52
CA ILE A 89 -18.12 10.80 4.89
C ILE A 89 -16.76 11.41 5.24
N LEU A 90 -16.32 11.33 6.50
CA LEU A 90 -15.03 11.90 6.91
C LEU A 90 -13.85 11.22 6.22
N GLY A 91 -13.89 9.88 6.11
CA GLY A 91 -12.85 9.13 5.40
C GLY A 91 -12.84 9.43 3.90
N MET A 92 -14.01 9.61 3.29
CA MET A 92 -14.14 10.03 1.89
C MET A 92 -13.59 11.44 1.66
N ALA A 93 -13.93 12.40 2.54
CA ALA A 93 -13.42 13.77 2.44
C ALA A 93 -11.90 13.84 2.62
N ALA A 94 -11.34 13.02 3.52
CA ALA A 94 -9.90 12.92 3.69
C ALA A 94 -9.21 12.34 2.44
N LEU A 95 -9.80 11.32 1.81
CA LEU A 95 -9.28 10.76 0.56
C LEU A 95 -9.41 11.77 -0.60
N ASP A 96 -10.51 12.47 -0.70
CA ASP A 96 -10.74 13.51 -1.71
C ASP A 96 -9.63 14.58 -1.65
N ALA A 97 -9.42 15.16 -0.46
CA ALA A 97 -8.34 16.12 -0.23
C ALA A 97 -6.94 15.55 -0.50
N ALA A 98 -6.72 14.26 -0.23
CA ALA A 98 -5.44 13.61 -0.51
C ALA A 98 -5.18 13.43 -2.01
N LEU A 99 -6.23 13.28 -2.81
CA LEU A 99 -6.13 13.16 -4.26
C LEU A 99 -5.71 14.47 -4.94
N ASP A 100 -5.91 15.64 -4.30
CA ASP A 100 -5.41 16.94 -4.79
C ASP A 100 -3.88 16.92 -4.96
N ALA A 101 -3.16 16.13 -4.16
CA ALA A 101 -1.72 15.98 -4.28
C ALA A 101 -1.26 15.30 -5.60
N PHE A 102 -2.20 14.70 -6.34
CA PHE A 102 -1.93 14.10 -7.66
C PHE A 102 -2.20 15.07 -8.82
N GLU A 103 -2.71 16.28 -8.56
CA GLU A 103 -2.95 17.25 -9.60
C GLU A 103 -1.66 17.61 -10.35
N GLY A 104 -1.70 17.54 -11.67
CA GLY A 104 -0.55 17.80 -12.52
C GLY A 104 0.53 16.71 -12.53
N VAL A 105 0.34 15.61 -11.81
CA VAL A 105 1.29 14.49 -11.73
C VAL A 105 0.77 13.29 -12.53
N SER A 106 1.59 12.74 -13.43
CA SER A 106 1.22 11.51 -14.13
C SER A 106 1.57 10.26 -13.34
N ILE A 107 0.70 9.26 -13.36
CA ILE A 107 1.00 7.94 -12.72
C ILE A 107 2.24 7.30 -13.35
N LYS A 108 2.47 7.50 -14.66
CA LYS A 108 3.71 7.06 -15.31
C LYS A 108 4.94 7.73 -14.67
N GLY A 109 4.92 9.04 -14.46
CA GLY A 109 6.00 9.77 -13.79
C GLY A 109 6.24 9.30 -12.35
N LEU A 110 5.16 8.99 -11.60
CA LEU A 110 5.27 8.38 -10.28
C LEU A 110 5.91 7.00 -10.35
N ARG A 111 5.53 6.17 -11.34
CA ARG A 111 6.16 4.86 -11.54
C ARG A 111 7.65 4.99 -11.87
N ASP A 112 8.02 5.89 -12.76
CA ASP A 112 9.41 6.13 -13.14
C ASP A 112 10.23 6.54 -11.90
N LYS A 113 9.72 7.45 -11.07
CA LYS A 113 10.35 7.85 -9.80
C LYS A 113 10.40 6.71 -8.78
N SER A 114 9.34 5.89 -8.67
CA SER A 114 9.32 4.71 -7.80
C SER A 114 10.43 3.71 -8.17
N VAL A 115 10.59 3.45 -9.47
CA VAL A 115 11.68 2.59 -9.98
C VAL A 115 13.04 3.18 -9.62
N ALA A 116 13.24 4.48 -9.83
CA ALA A 116 14.50 5.16 -9.51
C ALA A 116 14.80 5.13 -8.00
N LEU A 117 13.82 5.39 -7.12
CA LEU A 117 14.00 5.33 -5.67
C LEU A 117 14.37 3.92 -5.20
N THR A 118 13.62 2.90 -5.66
CA THR A 118 13.89 1.51 -5.25
C THR A 118 15.21 0.99 -5.82
N ALA A 119 15.62 1.40 -7.02
CA ALA A 119 16.91 1.07 -7.61
C ALA A 119 18.06 1.72 -6.82
N ALA A 120 17.95 3.01 -6.51
CA ALA A 120 18.96 3.72 -5.71
C ALA A 120 19.10 3.12 -4.29
N PHE A 121 18.00 2.70 -3.68
CA PHE A 121 18.06 2.01 -2.38
C PHE A 121 18.82 0.67 -2.49
N ILE A 122 18.50 -0.16 -3.49
CA ILE A 122 19.13 -1.47 -3.69
C ILE A 122 20.62 -1.31 -3.99
N GLU A 123 20.99 -0.37 -4.88
CA GLU A 123 22.38 -0.09 -5.24
C GLU A 123 23.19 0.40 -4.02
N ALA A 124 22.62 1.32 -3.25
CA ALA A 124 23.27 1.81 -2.03
C ALA A 124 23.37 0.73 -0.95
N LEU A 125 22.34 -0.13 -0.79
CA LEU A 125 22.37 -1.27 0.12
C LEU A 125 23.49 -2.25 -0.23
N ASP A 126 23.67 -2.55 -1.52
CA ASP A 126 24.74 -3.45 -1.99
C ASP A 126 26.15 -2.89 -1.71
N GLY A 127 26.29 -1.57 -1.65
CA GLY A 127 27.54 -0.90 -1.30
C GLY A 127 27.85 -0.91 0.21
N LEU A 128 26.91 -1.35 1.05
CA LEU A 128 27.08 -1.44 2.50
C LEU A 128 27.40 -2.89 2.89
N ASP A 129 28.43 -3.05 3.72
CA ASP A 129 28.72 -4.35 4.35
C ASP A 129 27.82 -4.49 5.60
N LEU A 130 26.65 -5.11 5.43
CA LEU A 130 25.64 -5.27 6.50
C LEU A 130 25.51 -6.74 6.88
N PRO A 131 26.23 -7.22 7.91
CA PRO A 131 26.17 -8.60 8.37
C PRO A 131 24.75 -9.09 8.61
N GLY A 132 24.39 -10.24 8.04
CA GLY A 132 23.09 -10.87 8.20
C GLY A 132 21.94 -10.27 7.39
N VAL A 133 22.12 -9.11 6.77
CA VAL A 133 21.08 -8.48 5.95
C VAL A 133 21.07 -9.06 4.55
N ARG A 134 19.92 -9.52 4.09
CA ARG A 134 19.71 -10.11 2.75
C ARG A 134 18.59 -9.40 2.01
N LEU A 135 18.84 -8.99 0.77
CA LEU A 135 17.79 -8.44 -0.10
C LEU A 135 16.80 -9.54 -0.49
N LEU A 136 15.49 -9.27 -0.29
CA LEU A 136 14.40 -10.15 -0.72
C LEU A 136 13.69 -9.66 -1.99
N THR A 137 13.68 -8.36 -2.21
CA THR A 137 12.99 -7.75 -3.36
C THR A 137 13.70 -8.09 -4.67
N PRO A 138 12.96 -8.46 -5.74
CA PRO A 138 13.54 -8.64 -7.06
C PRO A 138 14.29 -7.39 -7.55
N ARG A 139 15.42 -7.60 -8.21
CA ARG A 139 16.23 -6.51 -8.74
C ARG A 139 15.66 -5.90 -10.01
N GLU A 140 14.91 -6.71 -10.76
CA GLU A 140 14.25 -6.30 -11.98
C GLU A 140 13.10 -5.33 -11.67
N PRO A 141 13.11 -4.10 -12.24
CA PRO A 141 12.08 -3.10 -11.96
C PRO A 141 10.65 -3.56 -12.28
N GLU A 142 10.49 -4.41 -13.29
CA GLU A 142 9.20 -4.93 -13.73
C GLU A 142 8.59 -5.91 -12.73
N LEU A 143 9.43 -6.54 -11.89
CA LEU A 143 9.01 -7.55 -10.91
C LEU A 143 8.81 -7.00 -9.50
N ARG A 144 8.95 -5.68 -9.31
CA ARG A 144 8.77 -5.06 -7.99
C ARG A 144 7.83 -3.85 -8.03
N GLY A 145 7.21 -3.60 -6.89
CA GLY A 145 6.42 -2.38 -6.65
C GLY A 145 7.29 -1.21 -6.16
N SER A 146 6.72 -0.39 -5.27
CA SER A 146 7.38 0.77 -4.66
C SER A 146 7.87 0.47 -3.24
N GLN A 147 8.38 -0.74 -3.01
CA GLN A 147 8.85 -1.22 -1.72
C GLN A 147 10.11 -2.05 -1.91
N VAL A 148 11.05 -1.93 -0.97
CA VAL A 148 12.20 -2.83 -0.85
C VAL A 148 12.11 -3.56 0.49
N SER A 149 12.27 -4.88 0.44
CA SER A 149 12.26 -5.76 1.59
C SER A 149 13.63 -6.39 1.78
N VAL A 150 14.09 -6.40 3.01
CA VAL A 150 15.31 -7.10 3.42
C VAL A 150 14.97 -8.09 4.53
N ALA A 151 15.73 -9.15 4.67
CA ALA A 151 15.61 -10.11 5.76
C ALA A 151 16.83 -10.04 6.68
N HIS A 152 16.60 -10.27 7.98
CA HIS A 152 17.61 -10.48 9.00
C HIS A 152 16.98 -11.30 10.12
N ASP A 153 17.72 -12.23 10.73
CA ASP A 153 17.20 -13.12 11.77
C ASP A 153 16.58 -12.37 12.97
N LEU A 154 17.08 -11.16 13.27
CA LEU A 154 16.53 -10.22 14.25
C LEU A 154 15.83 -9.02 13.56
N GLY A 155 15.05 -9.30 12.52
CA GLY A 155 14.39 -8.26 11.72
C GLY A 155 13.40 -7.40 12.51
N TYR A 156 12.74 -7.97 13.52
CA TYR A 156 11.84 -7.22 14.39
C TYR A 156 12.59 -6.17 15.21
N GLU A 157 13.66 -6.56 15.86
CA GLU A 157 14.51 -5.70 16.70
C GLU A 157 15.12 -4.58 15.84
N ILE A 158 15.58 -4.90 14.63
CA ILE A 158 16.11 -3.90 13.69
C ILE A 158 15.00 -2.92 13.28
N ALA A 159 13.79 -3.38 13.00
CA ALA A 159 12.68 -2.50 12.69
C ALA A 159 12.34 -1.56 13.84
N GLN A 160 12.33 -2.07 15.09
CA GLN A 160 12.09 -1.23 16.27
C GLN A 160 13.20 -0.20 16.51
N ALA A 161 14.46 -0.59 16.30
CA ALA A 161 15.60 0.33 16.40
C ALA A 161 15.54 1.43 15.33
N LEU A 162 15.17 1.10 14.09
CA LEU A 162 14.96 2.07 13.00
C LEU A 162 13.84 3.06 13.35
N ILE A 163 12.70 2.55 13.85
CA ILE A 163 11.58 3.39 14.28
C ILE A 163 12.00 4.34 15.40
N ALA A 164 12.79 3.88 16.36
CA ALA A 164 13.31 4.72 17.43
C ALA A 164 14.24 5.84 16.93
N GLU A 165 14.91 5.65 15.78
CA GLU A 165 15.70 6.68 15.09
C GLU A 165 14.88 7.53 14.11
N GLY A 166 13.54 7.36 14.07
CA GLY A 166 12.64 8.12 13.21
C GLY A 166 12.52 7.57 11.78
N VAL A 167 13.08 6.40 11.48
CA VAL A 167 12.90 5.70 10.21
C VAL A 167 11.75 4.71 10.35
N ILE A 168 10.55 5.15 9.94
CA ILE A 168 9.33 4.35 10.07
C ILE A 168 9.31 3.27 8.98
N VAL A 169 9.54 2.05 9.40
CA VAL A 169 9.52 0.84 8.57
C VAL A 169 8.44 -0.13 9.06
N ASP A 170 8.21 -1.18 8.32
CA ASP A 170 7.23 -2.22 8.65
C ASP A 170 7.93 -3.57 8.77
N PHE A 171 7.55 -4.36 9.78
CA PHE A 171 8.06 -5.71 9.99
C PHE A 171 7.03 -6.76 9.57
N ARG A 172 7.50 -7.82 8.94
CA ARG A 172 6.73 -9.03 8.66
C ARG A 172 7.48 -10.26 9.13
N ALA A 173 6.85 -11.02 10.00
CA ALA A 173 7.38 -12.30 10.46
C ALA A 173 7.64 -13.25 9.26
N PRO A 174 8.69 -14.08 9.33
CA PRO A 174 9.54 -14.25 10.50
C PRO A 174 10.70 -13.23 10.64
N ASP A 175 11.17 -12.61 9.55
CA ASP A 175 12.48 -11.96 9.49
C ASP A 175 12.53 -10.69 8.62
N THR A 176 11.41 -10.26 8.05
CA THR A 176 11.40 -9.27 6.96
C THR A 176 11.15 -7.85 7.46
N VAL A 177 12.07 -6.94 7.13
CA VAL A 177 11.93 -5.47 7.28
C VAL A 177 11.61 -4.87 5.92
N ARG A 178 10.55 -4.04 5.84
CA ARG A 178 10.07 -3.46 4.59
C ARG A 178 10.21 -1.95 4.60
N PHE A 179 10.86 -1.42 3.56
CA PHE A 179 11.02 0.01 3.30
C PHE A 179 10.06 0.40 2.17
N GLY A 180 9.04 1.17 2.49
CA GLY A 180 8.04 1.65 1.53
C GLY A 180 8.40 3.04 1.01
N PHE A 181 8.28 3.24 -0.31
CA PHE A 181 8.56 4.51 -0.96
C PHE A 181 7.29 5.05 -1.61
N SER A 182 6.78 6.16 -1.11
CA SER A 182 5.77 6.93 -1.85
C SER A 182 6.47 7.88 -2.82
N PRO A 183 6.41 7.63 -4.13
CA PRO A 183 7.10 8.48 -5.09
C PRO A 183 6.52 9.91 -5.13
N LEU A 184 5.32 10.11 -4.58
CA LEU A 184 4.71 11.44 -4.52
C LEU A 184 5.50 12.39 -3.64
N TYR A 185 5.98 11.94 -2.47
CA TYR A 185 6.66 12.81 -1.50
C TYR A 185 8.05 12.33 -1.05
N ASN A 186 8.40 11.03 -1.11
CA ASN A 186 9.73 10.58 -0.73
C ASN A 186 10.81 11.11 -1.67
N ARG A 187 11.99 11.34 -1.11
CA ARG A 187 13.17 11.90 -1.77
C ARG A 187 14.33 10.92 -1.72
N PHE A 188 15.33 11.10 -2.59
CA PHE A 188 16.57 10.32 -2.54
C PHE A 188 17.36 10.55 -1.24
N SER A 189 17.26 11.74 -0.63
CA SER A 189 17.84 12.00 0.68
C SER A 189 17.27 11.12 1.79
N ASP A 190 16.01 10.71 1.69
CA ASP A 190 15.37 9.82 2.67
C ASP A 190 16.01 8.42 2.63
N ILE A 191 16.44 7.98 1.45
CA ILE A 191 17.19 6.73 1.27
C ILE A 191 18.52 6.80 2.02
N ALA A 192 19.27 7.88 1.84
CA ALA A 192 20.55 8.06 2.53
C ALA A 192 20.35 8.07 4.07
N THR A 193 19.31 8.73 4.55
CA THR A 193 18.94 8.74 5.97
C THR A 193 18.61 7.34 6.48
N ALA A 194 17.77 6.60 5.77
CA ALA A 194 17.32 5.27 6.18
C ALA A 194 18.47 4.24 6.16
N LEU A 195 19.29 4.23 5.11
CA LEU A 195 20.43 3.32 5.01
C LEU A 195 21.55 3.71 5.98
N GLY A 196 21.77 5.00 6.23
CA GLY A 196 22.70 5.46 7.24
C GLY A 196 22.29 5.01 8.66
N ALA A 197 20.99 5.08 8.98
CA ALA A 197 20.46 4.55 10.23
C ALA A 197 20.61 3.02 10.30
N LEU A 198 20.22 2.30 9.26
CA LEU A 198 20.35 0.84 9.20
C LEU A 198 21.82 0.41 9.38
N SER A 199 22.74 1.07 8.70
CA SER A 199 24.18 0.77 8.80
C SER A 199 24.70 0.96 10.24
N ARG A 200 24.36 2.07 10.89
CA ARG A 200 24.75 2.29 12.29
C ARG A 200 24.15 1.24 13.23
N ILE A 201 22.86 0.96 13.09
CA ILE A 201 22.14 -0.01 13.92
C ILE A 201 22.78 -1.39 13.81
N ILE A 202 23.17 -1.83 12.61
CA ILE A 202 23.81 -3.13 12.38
C ILE A 202 25.23 -3.16 12.93
N HIS A 203 26.09 -2.18 12.58
CA HIS A 203 27.51 -2.21 12.99
C HIS A 203 27.72 -1.94 14.49
N GLU A 204 26.86 -1.14 15.11
CA GLU A 204 26.89 -0.86 16.55
C GLU A 204 26.07 -1.88 17.36
N GLU A 205 25.47 -2.88 16.70
CA GLU A 205 24.62 -3.91 17.31
C GLU A 205 23.49 -3.33 18.18
N ARG A 206 23.02 -2.12 17.87
CA ARG A 206 22.04 -1.39 18.70
C ARG A 206 20.71 -2.13 18.82
N TYR A 207 20.35 -2.92 17.81
CA TYR A 207 19.15 -3.75 17.80
C TYR A 207 19.14 -4.85 18.88
N LEU A 208 20.29 -5.16 19.49
CA LEU A 208 20.40 -6.12 20.61
C LEU A 208 19.96 -5.54 21.96
N ALA A 209 19.64 -4.23 22.02
CA ALA A 209 19.17 -3.63 23.26
C ALA A 209 17.83 -4.25 23.70
N PRO A 210 17.65 -4.57 24.99
CA PRO A 210 16.49 -5.32 25.50
C PRO A 210 15.12 -4.69 25.18
N GLU A 211 15.06 -3.37 25.02
CA GLU A 211 13.84 -2.64 24.68
C GLU A 211 13.30 -2.96 23.30
N PHE A 212 14.13 -3.40 22.35
CA PHE A 212 13.72 -3.71 20.99
C PHE A 212 13.22 -5.14 20.82
N GLY A 213 13.58 -6.06 21.72
CA GLY A 213 13.12 -7.46 21.69
C GLY A 213 11.69 -7.66 22.24
N GLN A 214 11.09 -6.64 22.86
CA GLN A 214 9.74 -6.74 23.38
C GLN A 214 8.70 -6.57 22.27
N GLN A 215 8.02 -7.65 21.89
CA GLN A 215 6.95 -7.58 20.90
C GLN A 215 5.81 -6.69 21.40
N LYS A 216 5.60 -5.59 20.68
CA LYS A 216 4.46 -4.71 20.87
C LYS A 216 3.29 -5.22 20.03
N SER A 217 2.05 -4.97 20.51
CA SER A 217 0.88 -5.21 19.68
C SER A 217 1.00 -4.38 18.39
N VAL A 218 0.90 -5.03 17.25
CA VAL A 218 0.87 -4.36 15.95
C VAL A 218 -0.46 -3.61 15.83
N THR A 219 -0.39 -2.34 15.57
CA THR A 219 -1.57 -1.53 15.23
C THR A 219 -1.82 -1.57 13.73
#